data_b789470032ca7f084a9de87c81487fb3
#
_entry.id   b789470032ca7f084a9de87c81487fb3
#
_cell.length_a   1.000
_cell.length_b   1.000
_cell.length_c   1.000
_cell.angle_alpha   90.00
_cell.angle_beta   90.00
_cell.angle_gamma   90.00
#
_symmetry.space_group_name_H-M   'P 1'
#
loop_
_entity.id
_entity.type
_entity.pdbx_description
1 polymer ?
#
loop_
_entity_poly.entity_id
_entity_poly.type
_entity_poly.pdbx_seq_one_letter_code
_entity_poly.pdbx_strand_id
1 'polypeptide(L)'
;RGQAQTRLLNAIAAHPWYIAGTGHFSVALATETKGRIIAKMGADGYYATVIRDKGWGMTLKMLDGISDVQDAALFAVLVRLGVLSEDEQTALGPVALKAIQNSRGTIVGQRHMI
;
A
#
# COMPACT_ATOMS: atom_id res chain seq x y z
N ARG A 1 -2.24 -16.69 21.42
CA ARG A 1 -3.02 -16.01 20.38
C ARG A 1 -2.26 -14.88 19.71
N GLY A 2 -1.72 -13.93 20.47
CA GLY A 2 -0.96 -12.81 19.92
C GLY A 2 0.41 -13.20 19.35
N GLN A 3 1.01 -14.28 19.80
CA GLN A 3 2.35 -14.70 19.38
C GLN A 3 2.37 -15.13 17.91
N ALA A 4 1.39 -15.89 17.45
CA ALA A 4 1.33 -16.34 16.06
C ALA A 4 1.13 -15.15 15.12
N GLN A 5 0.26 -14.22 15.48
CA GLN A 5 0.02 -13.00 14.71
C GLN A 5 1.27 -12.13 14.64
N THR A 6 1.95 -11.93 15.77
CA THR A 6 3.18 -11.15 15.82
C THR A 6 4.28 -11.79 14.97
N ARG A 7 4.42 -13.12 15.03
CA ARG A 7 5.40 -13.83 14.21
C ARG A 7 5.12 -13.67 12.72
N LEU A 8 3.86 -13.74 12.31
CA LEU A 8 3.46 -13.55 10.92
C LEU A 8 3.80 -12.14 10.46
N LEU A 9 3.43 -11.11 11.22
CA LEU A 9 3.72 -9.73 10.89
C LEU A 9 5.22 -9.45 10.83
N ASN A 10 6.00 -10.02 11.76
CA ASN A 10 7.45 -9.88 11.75
C ASN A 10 8.08 -10.56 10.54
N ALA A 11 7.58 -11.71 10.13
CA ALA A 11 8.04 -12.40 8.94
C ALA A 11 7.78 -11.58 7.68
N ILE A 12 6.61 -10.98 7.57
CA ILE A 12 6.26 -10.09 6.44
C ILE A 12 7.16 -8.85 6.46
N ALA A 13 7.37 -8.25 7.61
CA ALA A 13 8.23 -7.07 7.76
C ALA A 13 9.67 -7.36 7.35
N ALA A 14 10.18 -8.56 7.66
CA ALA A 14 11.54 -8.97 7.31
C ALA A 14 11.68 -9.29 5.82
N HIS A 15 10.60 -9.75 5.17
CA HIS A 15 10.62 -10.20 3.78
C HIS A 15 9.43 -9.63 2.99
N PRO A 16 9.35 -8.30 2.80
CA PRO A 16 8.17 -7.68 2.18
C PRO A 16 7.89 -8.17 0.77
N TRP A 17 8.93 -8.57 0.04
CA TRP A 17 8.78 -9.01 -1.34
C TRP A 17 7.79 -10.17 -1.49
N TYR A 18 7.71 -11.04 -0.47
CA TYR A 18 6.81 -12.21 -0.51
C TYR A 18 5.33 -11.84 -0.40
N ILE A 19 4.99 -10.59 -0.08
CA ILE A 19 3.59 -10.14 -0.08
C ILE A 19 3.02 -10.11 -1.49
N ALA A 20 3.76 -9.53 -2.45
CA ALA A 20 3.24 -9.27 -3.78
C ALA A 20 4.29 -9.25 -4.88
N GLY A 21 5.58 -9.25 -4.54
CA GLY A 21 6.66 -9.17 -5.52
C GLY A 21 7.11 -7.74 -5.82
N THR A 22 8.14 -7.63 -6.64
CA THR A 22 8.78 -6.36 -6.98
C THR A 22 7.81 -5.42 -7.71
N GLY A 23 7.86 -4.14 -7.37
CA GLY A 23 7.09 -3.10 -8.05
C GLY A 23 5.69 -2.87 -7.50
N HIS A 24 5.21 -3.70 -6.58
CA HIS A 24 3.91 -3.51 -5.94
C HIS A 24 3.98 -2.48 -4.81
N PHE A 25 2.93 -1.69 -4.69
CA PHE A 25 2.84 -0.66 -3.66
C PHE A 25 2.93 -1.25 -2.24
N SER A 26 2.30 -2.40 -2.00
CA SER A 26 2.33 -3.05 -0.68
C SER A 26 3.76 -3.43 -0.27
N VAL A 27 4.60 -3.84 -1.21
CA VAL A 27 6.02 -4.13 -0.95
C VAL A 27 6.78 -2.84 -0.63
N ALA A 28 6.58 -1.80 -1.43
CA ALA A 28 7.21 -0.50 -1.20
C ALA A 28 6.78 0.08 0.16
N LEU A 29 5.50 -0.02 0.50
CA LEU A 29 4.96 0.45 1.77
C LEU A 29 5.63 -0.23 2.96
N ALA A 30 5.71 -1.56 2.94
CA ALA A 30 6.36 -2.31 4.02
C ALA A 30 7.86 -1.98 4.10
N THR A 31 8.52 -1.83 2.97
CA THR A 31 9.96 -1.54 2.90
C THR A 31 10.25 -0.14 3.43
N GLU A 32 9.55 0.88 2.93
CA GLU A 32 9.81 2.28 3.30
C GLU A 32 9.43 2.58 4.75
N THR A 33 8.41 1.90 5.29
CA THR A 33 8.01 2.05 6.69
C THR A 33 8.72 1.07 7.62
N LYS A 34 9.65 0.27 7.09
CA LYS A 34 10.41 -0.75 7.85
C LYS A 34 9.49 -1.70 8.61
N GLY A 35 8.41 -2.13 7.97
CA GLY A 35 7.43 -3.05 8.53
C GLY A 35 6.45 -2.45 9.51
N ARG A 36 6.46 -1.14 9.71
CA ARG A 36 5.51 -0.45 10.59
C ARG A 36 4.10 -0.49 10.03
N ILE A 37 3.96 -0.38 8.71
CA ILE A 37 2.69 -0.48 8.01
C ILE A 37 2.77 -1.64 7.03
N ILE A 38 1.84 -2.58 7.15
CA ILE A 38 1.75 -3.77 6.31
C ILE A 38 0.37 -3.79 5.67
N ALA A 39 0.34 -3.88 4.34
CA ALA A 39 -0.89 -3.95 3.57
C ALA A 39 -0.89 -5.19 2.68
N LYS A 40 -2.02 -5.86 2.60
CA LYS A 40 -2.22 -7.00 1.70
C LYS A 40 -3.42 -6.74 0.81
N MET A 41 -3.19 -6.79 -0.48
CA MET A 41 -4.27 -6.63 -1.45
C MET A 41 -5.09 -7.91 -1.56
N GLY A 42 -6.35 -7.75 -1.88
CA GLY A 42 -7.25 -8.84 -2.22
C GLY A 42 -7.91 -8.58 -3.56
N ALA A 43 -8.75 -9.51 -3.98
CA ALA A 43 -9.51 -9.37 -5.22
C ALA A 43 -10.50 -8.20 -5.13
N ASP A 44 -10.93 -7.68 -6.29
CA ASP A 44 -11.95 -6.65 -6.41
C ASP A 44 -11.61 -5.33 -5.73
N GLY A 45 -10.34 -4.92 -5.80
CA GLY A 45 -9.94 -3.61 -5.30
C GLY A 45 -9.98 -3.49 -3.77
N TYR A 46 -9.51 -4.50 -3.08
CA TYR A 46 -9.52 -4.58 -1.62
C TYR A 46 -8.11 -4.48 -1.04
N TYR A 47 -7.99 -3.77 0.09
CA TYR A 47 -6.78 -3.78 0.92
C TYR A 47 -7.12 -4.03 2.38
N ALA A 48 -6.35 -4.91 3.01
CA ALA A 48 -6.31 -5.04 4.47
C ALA A 48 -4.97 -4.47 4.94
N THR A 49 -4.99 -3.58 5.89
CA THR A 49 -3.80 -2.84 6.32
C THR A 49 -3.69 -2.84 7.84
N VAL A 50 -2.48 -3.02 8.33
CA VAL A 50 -2.15 -2.94 9.75
C VAL A 50 -1.15 -1.81 9.95
N ILE A 51 -1.45 -0.90 10.87
CA ILE A 51 -0.55 0.19 11.29
C ILE A 51 -0.09 -0.17 12.70
N ARG A 52 1.09 -0.81 12.77
CA ARG A 52 1.54 -1.53 13.97
C ARG A 52 1.81 -0.61 15.15
N ASP A 53 2.40 0.56 14.92
CA ASP A 53 2.73 1.51 15.98
C ASP A 53 1.50 2.18 16.60
N LYS A 54 0.38 2.18 15.88
CA LYS A 54 -0.91 2.70 16.38
C LYS A 54 -1.80 1.59 16.92
N GLY A 55 -1.50 0.33 16.63
CA GLY A 55 -2.39 -0.77 16.94
C GLY A 55 -3.68 -0.75 16.12
N TRP A 56 -3.66 -0.14 14.94
CA TRP A 56 -4.84 0.01 14.07
C TRP A 56 -4.83 -1.04 12.97
N GLY A 57 -6.02 -1.60 12.72
CA GLY A 57 -6.30 -2.33 11.50
C GLY A 57 -7.33 -1.57 10.69
N MET A 58 -7.16 -1.54 9.38
CA MET A 58 -8.14 -0.92 8.50
C MET A 58 -8.33 -1.73 7.23
N THR A 59 -9.48 -1.55 6.61
CA THR A 59 -9.78 -2.13 5.31
C THR A 59 -10.21 -1.02 4.35
N LEU A 60 -9.89 -1.22 3.08
CA LEU A 60 -10.28 -0.32 2.02
C LEU A 60 -10.88 -1.15 0.90
N LYS A 61 -12.00 -0.73 0.35
CA LYS A 61 -12.69 -1.42 -0.73
C LYS A 61 -13.08 -0.42 -1.81
N MET A 62 -12.65 -0.70 -3.04
CA MET A 62 -13.08 0.07 -4.20
C MET A 62 -14.48 -0.39 -4.59
N LEU A 63 -15.45 0.53 -4.66
CA LEU A 63 -16.85 0.18 -4.91
C LEU A 63 -17.08 -0.46 -6.27
N ASP A 64 -16.29 -0.06 -7.27
CA ASP A 64 -16.39 -0.62 -8.62
C ASP A 64 -15.59 -1.90 -8.81
N GLY A 65 -14.87 -2.35 -7.77
CA GLY A 65 -14.04 -3.54 -7.83
C GLY A 65 -12.77 -3.40 -8.65
N ILE A 66 -12.49 -2.23 -9.19
CA ILE A 66 -11.31 -2.00 -10.04
C ILE A 66 -10.08 -1.73 -9.16
N SER A 67 -8.99 -2.41 -9.47
CA SER A 67 -7.76 -2.30 -8.71
C SER A 67 -6.80 -1.20 -9.20
N ASP A 68 -7.11 -0.56 -10.31
CA ASP A 68 -6.19 0.38 -10.96
C ASP A 68 -5.80 1.57 -10.07
N VAL A 69 -6.71 2.01 -9.22
CA VAL A 69 -6.49 3.19 -8.36
C VAL A 69 -6.42 2.84 -6.88
N GLN A 70 -6.44 1.55 -6.52
CA GLN A 70 -6.46 1.16 -5.11
C GLN A 70 -5.20 1.60 -4.37
N ASP A 71 -4.04 1.57 -5.04
CA ASP A 71 -2.77 1.99 -4.44
C ASP A 71 -2.80 3.49 -4.12
N ALA A 72 -3.27 4.30 -5.06
CA ALA A 72 -3.42 5.74 -4.86
C ALA A 72 -4.42 6.04 -3.73
N ALA A 73 -5.52 5.29 -3.67
CA ALA A 73 -6.52 5.46 -2.61
C ALA A 73 -5.95 5.12 -1.24
N LEU A 74 -5.24 4.01 -1.12
CA LEU A 74 -4.59 3.62 0.14
C LEU A 74 -3.56 4.67 0.56
N PHE A 75 -2.71 5.10 -0.36
CA PHE A 75 -1.71 6.13 -0.10
C PHE A 75 -2.37 7.43 0.41
N ALA A 76 -3.42 7.88 -0.25
CA ALA A 76 -4.15 9.08 0.15
C ALA A 76 -4.72 8.98 1.57
N VAL A 77 -5.30 7.82 1.91
CA VAL A 77 -5.85 7.58 3.24
C VAL A 77 -4.74 7.61 4.29
N LEU A 78 -3.62 6.94 4.04
CA LEU A 78 -2.49 6.91 4.96
C LEU A 78 -1.89 8.31 5.19
N VAL A 79 -1.80 9.13 4.14
CA VAL A 79 -1.34 10.51 4.25
C VAL A 79 -2.31 11.32 5.14
N ARG A 80 -3.61 11.19 4.90
CA ARG A 80 -4.63 11.92 5.67
C ARG A 80 -4.71 11.49 7.12
N LEU A 81 -4.41 10.22 7.41
CA LEU A 81 -4.35 9.73 8.78
C LEU A 81 -3.09 10.22 9.53
N GLY A 82 -2.13 10.80 8.82
CA GLY A 82 -0.91 11.31 9.43
C GLY A 82 0.05 10.23 9.88
N VAL A 83 -0.02 9.04 9.30
CA VAL A 83 0.82 7.89 9.71
C VAL A 83 2.08 7.73 8.85
N LEU A 84 2.24 8.54 7.81
CA LEU A 84 3.43 8.55 6.96
C LEU A 84 4.23 9.83 7.19
N SER A 85 5.56 9.69 7.36
CA SER A 85 6.47 10.83 7.41
C SER A 85 6.61 11.46 6.02
N GLU A 86 7.17 12.67 5.94
CA GLU A 86 7.41 13.35 4.67
C GLU A 86 8.34 12.53 3.77
N ASP A 87 9.39 11.93 4.33
CA ASP A 87 10.31 11.07 3.58
C ASP A 87 9.60 9.85 3.03
N GLU A 88 8.75 9.22 3.83
CA GLU A 88 7.94 8.08 3.41
C GLU A 88 6.98 8.47 2.28
N GLN A 89 6.33 9.62 2.39
CA GLN A 89 5.44 10.13 1.35
C GLN A 89 6.20 10.38 0.04
N THR A 90 7.40 10.95 0.12
CA THR A 90 8.23 11.22 -1.06
C THR A 90 8.65 9.93 -1.74
N ALA A 91 9.01 8.91 -0.98
CA ALA A 91 9.42 7.61 -1.53
C ALA A 91 8.23 6.83 -2.12
N LEU A 92 7.07 6.91 -1.49
CA LEU A 92 5.90 6.09 -1.87
C LEU A 92 5.03 6.74 -2.95
N GLY A 93 5.03 8.07 -3.06
CA GLY A 93 4.19 8.78 -4.02
C GLY A 93 4.32 8.28 -5.45
N PRO A 94 5.54 8.18 -6.02
CA PRO A 94 5.71 7.71 -7.40
C PRO A 94 5.20 6.29 -7.64
N VAL A 95 5.25 5.42 -6.63
CA VAL A 95 4.77 4.04 -6.74
C VAL A 95 3.24 4.00 -6.70
N ALA A 96 2.63 4.80 -5.80
CA ALA A 96 1.18 4.84 -5.63
C ALA A 96 0.47 5.60 -6.75
N LEU A 97 1.11 6.65 -7.28
CA LEU A 97 0.52 7.58 -8.25
C LEU A 97 1.07 7.35 -9.67
N LYS A 98 1.12 6.09 -10.08
CA LYS A 98 1.64 5.72 -11.40
C LYS A 98 0.83 6.37 -12.52
N ALA A 99 1.53 6.74 -13.60
CA ALA A 99 0.89 7.25 -14.80
C ALA A 99 0.00 6.18 -15.43
N ILE A 100 -1.11 6.63 -16.02
CA ILE A 100 -2.03 5.76 -16.76
C ILE A 100 -1.51 5.64 -18.19
N GLN A 101 -1.31 4.42 -18.65
CA GLN A 101 -0.80 4.13 -19.99
C GLN A 101 -1.85 3.37 -20.79
N ASN A 102 -1.86 3.60 -22.13
CA ASN A 102 -2.66 2.79 -23.03
C ASN A 102 -1.93 1.46 -23.35
N SER A 103 -2.55 0.62 -24.18
CA SER A 103 -1.98 -0.69 -24.55
C SER A 103 -0.66 -0.60 -25.32
N ARG A 104 -0.31 0.58 -25.85
CA ARG A 104 0.96 0.82 -26.54
C ARG A 104 2.02 1.43 -25.64
N GLY A 105 1.73 1.60 -24.35
CA GLY A 105 2.65 2.22 -23.40
C GLY A 105 2.66 3.75 -23.42
N THR A 106 1.80 4.37 -24.23
CA THR A 106 1.69 5.84 -24.25
C THR A 106 0.99 6.35 -23.02
N ILE A 107 1.56 7.35 -22.36
CA ILE A 107 0.96 7.96 -21.17
C ILE A 107 -0.28 8.76 -21.62
N VAL A 108 -1.46 8.37 -21.14
CA VAL A 108 -2.75 9.01 -21.48
C VAL A 108 -3.38 9.69 -20.26
N GLY A 109 -2.76 9.59 -19.10
CA GLY A 109 -3.25 10.23 -17.88
C GLY A 109 -2.31 9.99 -16.73
N GLN A 110 -2.63 10.60 -15.59
CA GLN A 110 -1.82 10.46 -14.39
C GLN A 110 -2.71 10.50 -13.15
N ARG A 111 -2.42 9.62 -12.17
CA ARG A 111 -3.11 9.61 -10.90
C ARG A 111 -2.53 10.68 -10.00
N HIS A 112 -3.38 11.36 -9.24
CA HIS A 112 -2.96 12.33 -8.25
C HIS A 112 -3.97 12.38 -7.10
N MET A 113 -3.52 12.85 -5.94
CA MET A 113 -4.41 13.05 -4.79
C MET A 113 -5.16 14.36 -4.92
N ILE A 114 -6.38 14.34 -4.44
CA ILE A 114 -7.23 15.53 -4.32
C ILE A 114 -7.00 16.23 -2.98
#